data_ae075e7f9c17cbb99d70a5c9b8c181fb
#
_entry.id   ae075e7f9c17cbb99d70a5c9b8c181fb
#
_cell.length_a   1.000
_cell.length_b   1.000
_cell.length_c   1.000
_cell.angle_alpha   90.00
_cell.angle_beta   90.00
_cell.angle_gamma   90.00
#
_symmetry.space_group_name_H-M   'P 1'
#
loop_
_entity.id
_entity.type
_entity.pdbx_description
1 polymer ?
#
loop_
_entity_poly.entity_id
_entity_poly.type
_entity_poly.pdbx_seq_one_letter_code
_entity_poly.pdbx_strand_id
1 'polypeptide(L)'
;MNSSSVGRYARIIMDDWFKRSFGTESRKRLLELFLRELIPEHDIVQLTYVSQEHINPFPGKKSVRIDVECTDRDGSRFVVEMQVAPQKSFYDRAVFYSTFAVQQQLAAGKEDEDDDDRRKKHSDSYDFATVYFIGLMDFSFHEGSDKVLYRYTIRERESNELMTPHLQYIFLELPNCRKALTPEATVLDNFCYALHNMEHLTSRPAELKAEIFKLLFDSAEIATFTPEEKVKYQEDMTTERDIRNQIAYAEEKGMEKGMEKGMEKGMEKGMEKGLEKGREEAKAANRKIFDELRSKGVDEALLNEVFRKYIP
;
A
#
# COMPACT_ATOMS: atom_id res chain seq x y z
N MET A 1 -17.06 -23.84 21.94
CA MET A 1 -16.68 -22.46 22.25
C MET A 1 -15.16 -22.43 22.40
N ASN A 2 -14.42 -22.22 21.32
CA ASN A 2 -12.98 -22.03 21.42
C ASN A 2 -12.74 -20.58 21.85
N SER A 3 -12.36 -20.39 23.11
CA SER A 3 -11.71 -19.15 23.55
C SER A 3 -10.40 -19.05 22.76
N SER A 4 -10.38 -18.24 21.69
CA SER A 4 -9.13 -17.83 21.09
C SER A 4 -8.34 -17.13 22.18
N SER A 5 -7.31 -17.81 22.69
CA SER A 5 -6.38 -17.23 23.66
C SER A 5 -5.77 -15.98 22.99
N VAL A 6 -6.09 -14.82 23.54
CA VAL A 6 -5.41 -13.57 23.16
C VAL A 6 -3.90 -13.84 23.27
N GLY A 7 -3.14 -13.58 22.21
CA GLY A 7 -1.69 -13.76 22.20
C GLY A 7 -1.02 -12.94 23.31
N ARG A 8 0.26 -13.13 23.51
CA ARG A 8 1.04 -12.34 24.47
C ARG A 8 1.13 -10.86 24.05
N TYR A 9 1.30 -10.62 22.77
CA TYR A 9 1.51 -9.30 22.20
C TYR A 9 0.33 -8.85 21.36
N ALA A 10 0.01 -7.57 21.44
CA ALA A 10 -1.02 -6.95 20.64
C ALA A 10 -0.57 -6.76 19.17
N ARG A 11 -1.51 -6.81 18.26
CA ARG A 11 -1.33 -6.43 16.87
C ARG A 11 -1.27 -4.90 16.76
N ILE A 12 -0.09 -4.34 16.96
CA ILE A 12 0.13 -2.87 17.04
C ILE A 12 0.04 -2.15 15.68
N ILE A 13 -0.13 -2.86 14.58
CA ILE A 13 -0.39 -2.26 13.26
C ILE A 13 -1.84 -1.80 13.07
N MET A 14 -2.73 -2.07 14.02
CA MET A 14 -4.07 -1.52 14.05
C MET A 14 -4.02 -0.05 14.48
N ASP A 15 -4.89 0.80 13.91
CA ASP A 15 -4.88 2.26 14.02
C ASP A 15 -4.63 2.79 15.45
N ASP A 16 -5.52 2.47 16.40
CA ASP A 16 -5.42 2.96 17.77
C ASP A 16 -4.19 2.39 18.52
N TRP A 17 -3.78 1.16 18.19
CA TRP A 17 -2.64 0.50 18.82
C TRP A 17 -1.31 0.97 18.23
N PHE A 18 -1.30 1.35 16.96
CA PHE A 18 -0.18 2.04 16.35
C PHE A 18 0.03 3.41 16.98
N LYS A 19 -1.01 4.21 17.10
CA LYS A 19 -0.97 5.52 17.78
C LYS A 19 -0.53 5.40 19.24
N ARG A 20 -1.02 4.38 19.95
CA ARG A 20 -0.60 4.10 21.32
C ARG A 20 0.91 3.79 21.41
N SER A 21 1.45 3.07 20.43
CA SER A 21 2.85 2.63 20.45
C SER A 21 3.83 3.67 19.93
N PHE A 22 3.42 4.51 18.98
CA PHE A 22 4.30 5.47 18.31
C PHE A 22 3.91 6.94 18.53
N GLY A 23 2.67 7.23 18.92
CA GLY A 23 2.11 8.58 19.03
C GLY A 23 2.02 9.13 20.44
N THR A 24 2.72 8.57 21.45
CA THR A 24 2.65 9.02 22.84
C THR A 24 4.01 9.51 23.36
N GLU A 25 4.01 10.56 24.19
CA GLU A 25 5.24 11.11 24.78
C GLU A 25 6.05 10.05 25.54
N SER A 26 5.39 9.16 26.28
CA SER A 26 6.05 8.10 27.05
C SER A 26 6.80 7.07 26.18
N ARG A 27 6.50 7.02 24.89
CA ARG A 27 7.08 6.08 23.91
C ARG A 27 7.80 6.76 22.76
N LYS A 28 8.01 8.06 22.86
CA LYS A 28 8.72 8.88 21.86
C LYS A 28 10.06 8.26 21.44
N ARG A 29 10.79 7.64 22.38
CA ARG A 29 12.06 6.98 22.11
C ARG A 29 11.96 5.86 21.07
N LEU A 30 10.86 5.12 21.06
CA LEU A 30 10.60 4.10 20.03
C LEU A 30 10.48 4.73 18.63
N LEU A 31 9.72 5.83 18.54
CA LEU A 31 9.58 6.57 17.27
C LEU A 31 10.92 7.17 16.82
N GLU A 32 11.70 7.76 17.72
CA GLU A 32 13.03 8.30 17.38
C GLU A 32 13.95 7.24 16.80
N LEU A 33 14.05 6.07 17.43
CA LEU A 33 14.88 4.97 16.95
C LEU A 33 14.39 4.46 15.59
N PHE A 34 13.09 4.34 15.41
CA PHE A 34 12.49 3.93 14.15
C PHE A 34 12.82 4.91 13.02
N LEU A 35 12.63 6.20 13.25
CA LEU A 35 12.91 7.22 12.23
C LEU A 35 14.40 7.29 11.87
N ARG A 36 15.31 7.09 12.83
CA ARG A 36 16.76 7.02 12.58
C ARG A 36 17.16 5.84 11.70
N GLU A 37 16.50 4.71 11.84
CA GLU A 37 16.72 3.55 10.98
C GLU A 37 16.18 3.80 9.55
N LEU A 38 15.10 4.55 9.43
CA LEU A 38 14.51 4.90 8.13
C LEU A 38 15.29 5.96 7.38
N ILE A 39 15.85 6.95 8.09
CA ILE A 39 16.44 8.16 7.52
C ILE A 39 17.82 8.38 8.16
N PRO A 40 18.80 7.46 7.94
CA PRO A 40 20.11 7.54 8.58
C PRO A 40 20.92 8.78 8.16
N GLU A 41 20.56 9.41 7.05
CA GLU A 41 21.16 10.66 6.56
C GLU A 41 20.68 11.90 7.30
N HIS A 42 19.63 11.81 8.11
CA HIS A 42 19.05 12.91 8.87
C HIS A 42 19.30 12.73 10.37
N ASP A 43 19.90 13.75 11.02
CA ASP A 43 20.15 13.73 12.48
C ASP A 43 18.88 14.11 13.24
N ILE A 44 18.06 13.12 13.55
CA ILE A 44 16.81 13.32 14.27
C ILE A 44 17.08 13.65 15.74
N VAL A 45 16.75 14.88 16.14
CA VAL A 45 16.94 15.39 17.48
C VAL A 45 15.66 16.04 18.00
N GLN A 46 15.28 15.70 19.25
CA GLN A 46 14.16 16.35 19.94
C GLN A 46 12.82 16.31 19.18
N LEU A 47 12.30 15.12 18.94
CA LEU A 47 10.95 15.01 18.35
C LEU A 47 9.90 15.69 19.24
N THR A 48 9.02 16.45 18.61
CA THR A 48 7.83 17.06 19.22
C THR A 48 6.61 16.62 18.44
N TYR A 49 5.61 16.03 19.11
CA TYR A 49 4.37 15.67 18.45
C TYR A 49 3.57 16.92 18.06
N VAL A 50 3.04 16.90 16.84
CA VAL A 50 2.12 17.94 16.39
C VAL A 50 0.72 17.63 16.91
N SER A 51 0.06 18.63 17.52
CA SER A 51 -1.31 18.47 17.99
C SER A 51 -2.23 18.12 16.83
N GLN A 52 -3.04 17.08 17.00
CA GLN A 52 -4.01 16.62 16.00
C GLN A 52 -5.30 17.48 16.02
N GLU A 53 -5.24 18.75 16.39
CA GLU A 53 -6.37 19.65 16.19
C GLU A 53 -6.63 19.76 14.70
N HIS A 54 -7.68 19.07 14.29
CA HIS A 54 -8.09 18.92 12.89
C HIS A 54 -8.53 20.27 12.32
N ILE A 55 -7.59 21.03 11.80
CA ILE A 55 -7.94 22.13 10.91
C ILE A 55 -8.40 21.47 9.62
N ASN A 56 -9.71 21.37 9.44
CA ASN A 56 -10.28 21.00 8.16
C ASN A 56 -10.17 22.23 7.25
N PRO A 57 -9.18 22.29 6.32
CA PRO A 57 -9.00 23.47 5.47
C PRO A 57 -10.16 23.66 4.50
N PHE A 58 -11.07 22.68 4.41
CA PHE A 58 -12.22 22.71 3.51
C PHE A 58 -13.50 22.29 4.27
N PRO A 59 -14.28 23.24 4.78
CA PRO A 59 -15.57 22.97 5.42
C PRO A 59 -16.43 22.05 4.53
N GLY A 60 -16.93 20.93 5.09
CA GLY A 60 -17.78 19.97 4.38
C GLY A 60 -17.04 18.87 3.58
N LYS A 61 -15.70 18.81 3.60
CA LYS A 61 -14.91 17.71 3.02
C LYS A 61 -14.33 16.79 4.11
N LYS A 62 -13.78 15.64 3.69
CA LYS A 62 -13.15 14.67 4.60
C LYS A 62 -12.05 15.36 5.41
N SER A 63 -12.09 15.22 6.73
CA SER A 63 -11.01 15.65 7.61
C SER A 63 -9.75 14.86 7.33
N VAL A 64 -8.59 15.51 7.34
CA VAL A 64 -7.29 14.86 7.35
C VAL A 64 -7.09 14.27 8.75
N ARG A 65 -6.87 12.97 8.84
CA ARG A 65 -6.53 12.30 10.09
C ARG A 65 -5.23 11.56 9.88
N ILE A 66 -4.17 12.08 10.46
CA ILE A 66 -2.82 11.52 10.42
C ILE A 66 -2.64 10.62 11.65
N ASP A 67 -2.01 9.45 11.49
CA ASP A 67 -1.82 8.54 12.63
C ASP A 67 -0.81 9.08 13.63
N VAL A 68 0.37 9.46 13.16
CA VAL A 68 1.40 10.11 13.97
C VAL A 68 2.05 11.22 13.17
N GLU A 69 2.11 12.41 13.77
CA GLU A 69 2.80 13.56 13.18
C GLU A 69 3.74 14.18 14.22
N CYS A 70 4.98 14.44 13.82
CA CYS A 70 5.95 15.08 14.68
C CYS A 70 6.92 15.95 13.87
N THR A 71 7.58 16.87 14.59
CA THR A 71 8.68 17.69 14.07
C THR A 71 9.93 17.42 14.87
N ASP A 72 11.08 17.60 14.26
CA ASP A 72 12.35 17.66 14.99
C ASP A 72 12.79 19.12 15.22
N ARG A 73 13.99 19.28 15.81
CA ARG A 73 14.57 20.58 16.14
C ARG A 73 14.81 21.46 14.90
N ASP A 74 15.08 20.86 13.75
CA ASP A 74 15.33 21.59 12.49
C ASP A 74 14.03 21.98 11.78
N GLY A 75 12.88 21.64 12.37
CA GLY A 75 11.55 21.89 11.80
C GLY A 75 11.13 20.87 10.74
N SER A 76 11.97 19.88 10.42
CA SER A 76 11.58 18.78 9.52
C SER A 76 10.37 18.05 10.09
N ARG A 77 9.39 17.74 9.24
CA ARG A 77 8.12 17.16 9.62
C ARG A 77 8.00 15.72 9.17
N PHE A 78 7.59 14.86 10.07
CA PHE A 78 7.40 13.44 9.84
C PHE A 78 5.92 13.10 9.98
N VAL A 79 5.32 12.68 8.88
CA VAL A 79 3.94 12.18 8.78
C VAL A 79 4.02 10.67 8.66
N VAL A 80 3.61 9.95 9.69
CA VAL A 80 3.68 8.48 9.74
C VAL A 80 2.27 7.90 9.71
N GLU A 81 2.03 7.04 8.73
CA GLU A 81 0.75 6.39 8.47
C GLU A 81 0.91 4.87 8.47
N MET A 82 0.01 4.17 9.16
CA MET A 82 -0.10 2.73 9.14
C MET A 82 -1.29 2.29 8.30
N GLN A 83 -1.07 1.42 7.33
CA GLN A 83 -2.11 0.95 6.43
C GLN A 83 -2.16 -0.58 6.38
N VAL A 84 -3.25 -1.15 6.87
CA VAL A 84 -3.42 -2.62 6.99
C VAL A 84 -3.92 -3.26 5.70
N ALA A 85 -4.68 -2.54 4.88
CA ALA A 85 -5.26 -3.07 3.64
C ALA A 85 -4.95 -2.18 2.44
N PRO A 86 -4.77 -2.76 1.24
CA PRO A 86 -4.52 -1.99 0.03
C PRO A 86 -5.63 -0.97 -0.23
N GLN A 87 -5.25 0.26 -0.53
CA GLN A 87 -6.15 1.31 -0.98
C GLN A 87 -5.71 1.84 -2.34
N LYS A 88 -6.62 1.91 -3.29
CA LYS A 88 -6.34 2.33 -4.68
C LYS A 88 -5.66 3.69 -4.79
N SER A 89 -5.91 4.60 -3.83
CA SER A 89 -5.40 5.97 -3.81
C SER A 89 -4.38 6.23 -2.70
N PHE A 90 -3.64 5.20 -2.25
CA PHE A 90 -2.72 5.38 -1.12
C PHE A 90 -1.58 6.37 -1.44
N TYR A 91 -0.97 6.26 -2.62
CA TYR A 91 0.06 7.22 -3.06
C TYR A 91 -0.50 8.65 -3.24
N ASP A 92 -1.71 8.79 -3.78
CA ASP A 92 -2.37 10.10 -3.90
C ASP A 92 -2.62 10.72 -2.51
N ARG A 93 -2.99 9.88 -1.53
CA ARG A 93 -3.16 10.31 -0.13
C ARG A 93 -1.84 10.75 0.48
N ALA A 94 -0.73 10.03 0.20
CA ALA A 94 0.60 10.42 0.67
C ALA A 94 0.98 11.81 0.17
N VAL A 95 0.77 12.08 -1.11
CA VAL A 95 0.99 13.42 -1.71
C VAL A 95 0.09 14.45 -1.05
N PHE A 96 -1.19 14.16 -0.88
CA PHE A 96 -2.14 15.09 -0.25
C PHE A 96 -1.75 15.44 1.19
N TYR A 97 -1.36 14.46 2.01
CA TYR A 97 -0.94 14.70 3.39
C TYR A 97 0.38 15.49 3.48
N SER A 98 1.31 15.23 2.56
CA SER A 98 2.56 16.01 2.49
C SER A 98 2.29 17.47 2.15
N THR A 99 1.38 17.76 1.19
CA THR A 99 1.02 19.14 0.85
C THR A 99 0.30 19.83 2.00
N PHE A 100 -0.50 19.10 2.77
CA PHE A 100 -1.13 19.64 3.97
C PHE A 100 -0.09 20.01 5.05
N ALA A 101 0.89 19.13 5.29
CA ALA A 101 2.00 19.40 6.22
C ALA A 101 2.83 20.63 5.80
N VAL A 102 3.07 20.82 4.50
CA VAL A 102 3.72 22.04 3.96
C VAL A 102 2.88 23.30 4.24
N GLN A 103 1.57 23.24 3.95
CA GLN A 103 0.67 24.37 4.19
C GLN A 103 0.62 24.78 5.68
N GLN A 104 0.63 23.81 6.58
CA GLN A 104 0.68 24.09 8.02
C GLN A 104 1.98 24.78 8.43
N GLN A 105 3.14 24.36 7.91
CA GLN A 105 4.41 25.05 8.19
C GLN A 105 4.38 26.52 7.73
N LEU A 106 3.89 26.77 6.53
CA LEU A 106 3.78 28.14 5.98
C LEU A 106 2.74 28.99 6.75
N ALA A 107 1.73 28.39 7.33
CA ALA A 107 0.75 29.09 8.17
C ALA A 107 1.33 29.43 9.55
N ALA A 108 2.00 28.49 10.21
CA ALA A 108 2.61 28.67 11.53
C ALA A 108 3.73 29.74 11.52
N GLY A 109 4.56 29.77 10.47
CA GLY A 109 5.61 30.79 10.34
C GLY A 109 5.11 32.23 10.23
N LYS A 110 3.79 32.44 10.06
CA LYS A 110 3.17 33.78 10.05
C LYS A 110 2.68 34.24 11.42
N GLU A 111 2.51 33.33 12.36
CA GLU A 111 1.94 33.62 13.69
C GLU A 111 3.02 33.90 14.75
N ASP A 112 4.23 33.35 14.60
CA ASP A 112 5.28 33.36 15.64
C ASP A 112 6.21 34.60 15.60
N GLU A 113 6.01 35.54 14.67
CA GLU A 113 6.90 36.72 14.58
C GLU A 113 6.21 37.99 15.11
N ASP A 114 6.71 38.50 16.27
CA ASP A 114 6.31 39.79 16.85
C ASP A 114 6.83 41.03 16.06
N ASP A 115 7.61 40.83 15.00
CA ASP A 115 8.23 41.88 14.19
C ASP A 115 7.57 42.01 12.82
N ASP A 116 6.90 43.12 12.57
CA ASP A 116 6.16 43.40 11.32
C ASP A 116 7.04 43.36 10.04
N ASP A 117 8.34 43.67 10.15
CA ASP A 117 9.25 43.63 9.02
C ASP A 117 9.70 42.17 8.68
N ARG A 118 9.80 41.30 9.68
CA ARG A 118 10.03 39.88 9.50
C ARG A 118 8.80 39.16 8.97
N ARG A 119 7.58 39.52 9.46
CA ARG A 119 6.32 39.01 8.92
C ARG A 119 6.18 39.27 7.42
N LYS A 120 6.54 40.48 6.94
CA LYS A 120 6.50 40.81 5.52
C LYS A 120 7.51 40.00 4.70
N LYS A 121 8.71 39.76 5.25
CA LYS A 121 9.76 38.99 4.56
C LYS A 121 9.43 37.53 4.45
N HIS A 122 8.74 36.92 5.45
CA HIS A 122 8.26 35.53 5.41
C HIS A 122 6.93 35.36 4.66
N SER A 123 6.10 36.41 4.56
CA SER A 123 4.83 36.30 3.83
C SER A 123 5.01 36.01 2.33
N ASP A 124 6.18 36.39 1.78
CA ASP A 124 6.51 36.23 0.36
C ASP A 124 7.46 35.04 0.09
N SER A 125 7.91 34.34 1.15
CA SER A 125 8.78 33.17 1.03
C SER A 125 7.95 31.88 1.06
N TYR A 126 8.30 30.94 0.19
CA TYR A 126 7.79 29.56 0.19
C TYR A 126 8.77 28.61 0.89
N ASP A 127 9.59 29.12 1.81
CA ASP A 127 10.54 28.30 2.56
C ASP A 127 9.83 27.41 3.58
N PHE A 128 10.03 26.13 3.48
CA PHE A 128 9.52 25.13 4.45
C PHE A 128 10.60 24.05 4.68
N ALA A 129 10.59 23.52 5.89
CA ALA A 129 11.48 22.41 6.24
C ALA A 129 11.01 21.12 5.56
N THR A 130 11.90 20.13 5.48
CA THR A 130 11.62 18.86 4.80
C THR A 130 10.41 18.15 5.41
N VAL A 131 9.52 17.67 4.56
CA VAL A 131 8.40 16.81 4.92
C VAL A 131 8.70 15.38 4.48
N TYR A 132 8.76 14.48 5.44
CA TYR A 132 8.86 13.04 5.25
C TYR A 132 7.50 12.40 5.43
N PHE A 133 6.92 11.85 4.36
CA PHE A 133 5.77 10.97 4.47
C PHE A 133 6.27 9.54 4.58
N ILE A 134 5.86 8.84 5.65
CA ILE A 134 6.29 7.49 5.97
C ILE A 134 5.06 6.60 6.04
N GLY A 135 4.91 5.71 5.05
CA GLY A 135 3.83 4.74 4.97
C GLY A 135 4.30 3.34 5.37
N LEU A 136 3.73 2.79 6.45
CA LEU A 136 3.90 1.39 6.81
C LEU A 136 2.73 0.60 6.22
N MET A 137 3.02 -0.44 5.45
CA MET A 137 1.99 -1.19 4.72
C MET A 137 2.04 -2.67 5.09
N ASP A 138 0.95 -3.19 5.64
CA ASP A 138 0.76 -4.63 5.88
C ASP A 138 0.33 -5.39 4.61
N PHE A 139 0.73 -4.87 3.47
CA PHE A 139 0.57 -5.44 2.14
C PHE A 139 1.74 -4.98 1.25
N SER A 140 1.88 -5.61 0.07
CA SER A 140 2.94 -5.27 -0.88
C SER A 140 2.35 -4.75 -2.20
N PHE A 141 2.93 -3.66 -2.73
CA PHE A 141 2.77 -3.25 -4.13
C PHE A 141 3.81 -3.89 -5.05
N HIS A 142 4.87 -4.47 -4.47
CA HIS A 142 5.98 -5.09 -5.18
C HIS A 142 6.08 -6.58 -4.82
N GLU A 143 5.01 -7.32 -5.13
CA GLU A 143 4.92 -8.74 -4.84
C GLU A 143 6.14 -9.50 -5.40
N GLY A 144 6.69 -10.39 -4.58
CA GLY A 144 7.88 -11.16 -4.93
C GLY A 144 9.21 -10.46 -4.69
N SER A 145 9.22 -9.18 -4.29
CA SER A 145 10.43 -8.46 -3.90
C SER A 145 10.91 -8.88 -2.50
N ASP A 146 12.24 -8.88 -2.30
CA ASP A 146 12.86 -9.01 -0.97
C ASP A 146 13.20 -7.65 -0.35
N LYS A 147 12.83 -6.55 -1.02
CA LYS A 147 13.08 -5.20 -0.57
C LYS A 147 11.91 -4.72 0.28
N VAL A 148 12.16 -4.38 1.53
CA VAL A 148 11.14 -3.86 2.47
C VAL A 148 10.97 -2.34 2.39
N LEU A 149 12.00 -1.60 1.97
CA LEU A 149 12.05 -0.13 2.02
C LEU A 149 12.11 0.47 0.62
N TYR A 150 11.16 1.36 0.31
CA TYR A 150 11.08 2.11 -0.94
C TYR A 150 11.10 3.60 -0.63
N ARG A 151 12.01 4.34 -1.28
CA ARG A 151 12.17 5.79 -1.13
C ARG A 151 11.90 6.48 -2.45
N TYR A 152 11.05 7.48 -2.44
CA TYR A 152 10.69 8.27 -3.63
C TYR A 152 10.96 9.74 -3.39
N THR A 153 11.43 10.40 -4.43
CA THR A 153 11.69 11.84 -4.49
C THR A 153 11.17 12.40 -5.81
N ILE A 154 10.98 13.72 -5.88
CA ILE A 154 10.55 14.39 -7.10
C ILE A 154 11.79 14.71 -7.94
N ARG A 155 11.84 14.16 -9.17
CA ARG A 155 12.99 14.30 -10.06
C ARG A 155 12.54 14.64 -11.47
N GLU A 156 13.45 15.34 -12.19
CA GLU A 156 13.31 15.53 -13.62
C GLU A 156 13.38 14.17 -14.34
N ARG A 157 12.51 13.99 -15.34
CA ARG A 157 12.23 12.65 -15.90
C ARG A 157 13.39 12.09 -16.74
N GLU A 158 14.14 12.96 -17.42
CA GLU A 158 15.17 12.53 -18.36
C GLU A 158 16.56 12.55 -17.73
N SER A 159 16.91 13.64 -17.03
CA SER A 159 18.21 13.82 -16.37
C SER A 159 18.31 13.16 -15.01
N ASN A 160 17.18 12.78 -14.40
CA ASN A 160 17.09 12.32 -13.01
C ASN A 160 17.57 13.34 -11.97
N GLU A 161 17.63 14.64 -12.34
CA GLU A 161 17.98 15.72 -11.44
C GLU A 161 16.93 15.89 -10.34
N LEU A 162 17.36 16.09 -9.09
CA LEU A 162 16.48 16.28 -7.95
C LEU A 162 15.83 17.67 -8.04
N MET A 163 14.51 17.73 -8.18
CA MET A 163 13.75 18.98 -8.22
C MET A 163 13.79 19.72 -6.88
N THR A 164 13.57 19.00 -5.78
CA THR A 164 13.58 19.52 -4.41
C THR A 164 13.92 18.40 -3.41
N PRO A 165 14.72 18.69 -2.38
CA PRO A 165 14.96 17.74 -1.29
C PRO A 165 13.84 17.72 -0.25
N HIS A 166 12.90 18.70 -0.28
CA HIS A 166 11.96 18.95 0.82
C HIS A 166 10.73 18.05 0.83
N LEU A 167 10.49 17.24 -0.21
CA LEU A 167 9.39 16.27 -0.23
C LEU A 167 9.96 14.86 -0.40
N GLN A 168 9.88 14.07 0.65
CA GLN A 168 10.40 12.71 0.72
C GLN A 168 9.28 11.72 1.06
N TYR A 169 9.20 10.63 0.28
CA TYR A 169 8.22 9.57 0.52
C TYR A 169 8.94 8.27 0.80
N ILE A 170 8.61 7.66 1.92
CA ILE A 170 9.25 6.43 2.41
C ILE A 170 8.13 5.42 2.66
N PHE A 171 8.22 4.26 2.01
CA PHE A 171 7.25 3.20 2.19
C PHE A 171 7.94 1.92 2.66
N LEU A 172 7.38 1.32 3.72
CA LEU A 172 7.77 0.01 4.23
C LEU A 172 6.69 -1.00 3.89
N GLU A 173 7.06 -2.05 3.17
CA GLU A 173 6.21 -3.18 2.85
C GLU A 173 6.51 -4.33 3.82
N LEU A 174 5.71 -4.43 4.89
CA LEU A 174 5.95 -5.38 5.98
C LEU A 174 6.02 -6.85 5.52
N PRO A 175 5.19 -7.33 4.56
CA PRO A 175 5.24 -8.72 4.11
C PRO A 175 6.54 -9.11 3.38
N ASN A 176 7.33 -8.13 2.91
CA ASN A 176 8.56 -8.38 2.14
C ASN A 176 9.78 -8.72 3.03
N CYS A 177 9.60 -8.91 4.34
CA CYS A 177 10.66 -9.17 5.33
C CYS A 177 11.26 -10.59 5.28
N ARG A 178 11.50 -11.14 4.08
CA ARG A 178 11.97 -12.53 3.87
C ARG A 178 13.34 -12.82 4.47
N LYS A 179 14.18 -11.80 4.63
CA LYS A 179 15.52 -11.92 5.22
C LYS A 179 15.53 -11.80 6.74
N ALA A 180 14.38 -11.50 7.36
CA ALA A 180 14.29 -11.32 8.80
C ALA A 180 14.83 -12.54 9.58
N LEU A 181 15.41 -12.28 10.73
CA LEU A 181 16.03 -13.26 11.64
C LEU A 181 17.21 -14.05 11.04
N THR A 182 17.74 -13.64 9.88
CA THR A 182 18.96 -14.18 9.30
C THR A 182 20.17 -13.30 9.64
N PRO A 183 21.42 -13.78 9.48
CA PRO A 183 22.63 -12.97 9.69
C PRO A 183 22.71 -11.73 8.77
N GLU A 184 22.06 -11.78 7.61
CA GLU A 184 22.04 -10.71 6.60
C GLU A 184 20.90 -9.72 6.82
N ALA A 185 20.03 -9.94 7.80
CA ALA A 185 18.88 -9.08 8.07
C ALA A 185 19.33 -7.72 8.61
N THR A 186 18.80 -6.67 8.01
CA THR A 186 18.91 -5.31 8.56
C THR A 186 17.99 -5.12 9.78
N VAL A 187 18.18 -4.03 10.51
CA VAL A 187 17.26 -3.66 11.59
C VAL A 187 15.84 -3.47 11.03
N LEU A 188 15.70 -2.89 9.84
CA LEU A 188 14.39 -2.69 9.19
C LEU A 188 13.75 -4.00 8.74
N ASP A 189 14.49 -4.98 8.20
CA ASP A 189 13.94 -6.31 7.89
C ASP A 189 13.34 -6.96 9.15
N ASN A 190 14.08 -6.90 10.24
CA ASN A 190 13.68 -7.43 11.53
C ASN A 190 12.49 -6.63 12.14
N PHE A 191 12.45 -5.32 11.92
CA PHE A 191 11.37 -4.45 12.40
C PHE A 191 10.07 -4.75 11.65
N CYS A 192 10.12 -4.86 10.31
CA CYS A 192 8.98 -5.27 9.49
C CYS A 192 8.46 -6.64 9.91
N TYR A 193 9.37 -7.61 10.13
CA TYR A 193 8.99 -8.93 10.63
C TYR A 193 8.28 -8.85 11.99
N ALA A 194 8.84 -8.09 12.92
CA ALA A 194 8.26 -7.96 14.26
C ALA A 194 6.85 -7.35 14.19
N LEU A 195 6.65 -6.26 13.42
CA LEU A 195 5.34 -5.64 13.24
C LEU A 195 4.32 -6.58 12.60
N HIS A 196 4.72 -7.27 11.53
CA HIS A 196 3.82 -8.15 10.77
C HIS A 196 3.41 -9.41 11.55
N ASN A 197 4.33 -9.97 12.37
CA ASN A 197 4.11 -11.26 13.03
C ASN A 197 3.86 -11.16 14.53
N MET A 198 3.89 -9.98 15.13
CA MET A 198 3.90 -9.79 16.60
C MET A 198 2.76 -10.51 17.31
N GLU A 199 1.55 -10.46 16.77
CA GLU A 199 0.37 -11.12 17.36
C GLU A 199 0.51 -12.65 17.51
N HIS A 200 1.40 -13.27 16.72
CA HIS A 200 1.64 -14.71 16.72
C HIS A 200 2.84 -15.12 17.59
N LEU A 201 3.60 -14.15 18.10
CA LEU A 201 4.80 -14.42 18.88
C LEU A 201 4.47 -14.63 20.36
N THR A 202 5.04 -15.68 20.94
CA THR A 202 4.94 -15.97 22.39
C THR A 202 6.07 -15.35 23.19
N SER A 203 7.17 -14.97 22.52
CA SER A 203 8.31 -14.28 23.09
C SER A 203 9.04 -13.50 21.99
N ARG A 204 9.81 -12.48 22.42
CA ARG A 204 10.69 -11.78 21.48
C ARG A 204 11.79 -12.73 21.00
N PRO A 205 11.98 -12.90 19.68
CA PRO A 205 13.08 -13.67 19.11
C PRO A 205 14.46 -13.21 19.63
N ALA A 206 15.37 -14.17 19.85
CA ALA A 206 16.70 -13.90 20.42
C ALA A 206 17.59 -13.03 19.49
N GLU A 207 17.29 -13.03 18.19
CA GLU A 207 17.95 -12.23 17.16
C GLU A 207 17.63 -10.72 17.31
N LEU A 208 16.47 -10.38 17.83
CA LEU A 208 15.97 -9.01 17.99
C LEU A 208 16.55 -8.34 19.26
N LYS A 209 17.87 -8.02 19.23
CA LYS A 209 18.62 -7.55 20.41
C LYS A 209 18.63 -6.04 20.57
N ALA A 210 18.50 -5.25 19.50
CA ALA A 210 18.58 -3.81 19.53
C ALA A 210 17.52 -3.19 20.46
N GLU A 211 17.80 -2.01 21.00
CA GLU A 211 16.93 -1.26 21.92
C GLU A 211 15.52 -1.08 21.35
N ILE A 212 15.43 -0.77 20.06
CA ILE A 212 14.15 -0.57 19.36
C ILE A 212 13.20 -1.77 19.52
N PHE A 213 13.73 -3.00 19.46
CA PHE A 213 12.90 -4.20 19.61
C PHE A 213 12.42 -4.38 21.04
N LYS A 214 13.27 -4.06 22.05
CA LYS A 214 12.83 -4.08 23.43
C LYS A 214 11.64 -3.15 23.62
N LEU A 215 11.77 -1.89 23.20
CA LEU A 215 10.73 -0.88 23.35
C LEU A 215 9.46 -1.26 22.56
N LEU A 216 9.62 -1.83 21.36
CA LEU A 216 8.53 -2.27 20.53
C LEU A 216 7.71 -3.39 21.22
N PHE A 217 8.36 -4.44 21.70
CA PHE A 217 7.71 -5.55 22.39
C PHE A 217 7.12 -5.13 23.73
N ASP A 218 7.78 -4.27 24.48
CA ASP A 218 7.26 -3.70 25.74
C ASP A 218 5.98 -2.88 25.48
N SER A 219 5.89 -2.19 24.33
CA SER A 219 4.71 -1.43 23.94
C SER A 219 3.51 -2.31 23.59
N ALA A 220 3.76 -3.51 23.08
CA ALA A 220 2.78 -4.46 22.64
C ALA A 220 2.35 -5.48 23.70
N GLU A 221 3.00 -5.57 24.84
CA GLU A 221 2.74 -6.55 25.90
C GLU A 221 1.33 -6.35 26.49
N ILE A 222 0.39 -7.24 26.16
CA ILE A 222 -1.02 -7.14 26.57
C ILE A 222 -1.18 -7.20 28.11
N ALA A 223 -0.25 -7.86 28.80
CA ALA A 223 -0.28 -7.92 30.26
C ALA A 223 -0.21 -6.53 30.90
N THR A 224 0.43 -5.55 30.23
CA THR A 224 0.59 -4.17 30.71
C THR A 224 -0.59 -3.26 30.40
N PHE A 225 -1.59 -3.74 29.63
CA PHE A 225 -2.77 -2.97 29.26
C PHE A 225 -3.70 -2.78 30.47
N THR A 226 -4.35 -1.62 30.55
CA THR A 226 -5.43 -1.39 31.51
C THR A 226 -6.62 -2.30 31.22
N PRO A 227 -7.54 -2.49 32.16
CA PRO A 227 -8.76 -3.27 31.89
C PRO A 227 -9.55 -2.73 30.70
N GLU A 228 -9.67 -1.42 30.58
CA GLU A 228 -10.36 -0.72 29.47
C GLU A 228 -9.65 -0.96 28.14
N GLU A 229 -8.31 -0.85 28.12
CA GLU A 229 -7.51 -1.15 26.93
C GLU A 229 -7.68 -2.61 26.50
N LYS A 230 -7.75 -3.55 27.43
CA LYS A 230 -7.98 -4.98 27.10
C LYS A 230 -9.33 -5.21 26.44
N VAL A 231 -10.38 -4.60 26.98
CA VAL A 231 -11.73 -4.67 26.39
C VAL A 231 -11.72 -4.08 24.98
N LYS A 232 -11.20 -2.86 24.84
CA LYS A 232 -11.08 -2.19 23.54
C LYS A 232 -10.29 -3.03 22.53
N TYR A 233 -9.16 -3.61 22.93
CA TYR A 233 -8.36 -4.46 22.06
C TYR A 233 -9.17 -5.68 21.55
N GLN A 234 -9.96 -6.31 22.39
CA GLN A 234 -10.80 -7.43 21.98
C GLN A 234 -11.91 -7.02 20.99
N GLU A 235 -12.51 -5.84 21.20
CA GLU A 235 -13.51 -5.27 20.27
C GLU A 235 -12.88 -4.96 18.91
N ASP A 236 -11.74 -4.30 18.90
CA ASP A 236 -11.00 -3.93 17.69
C ASP A 236 -10.56 -5.19 16.91
N MET A 237 -10.04 -6.21 17.59
CA MET A 237 -9.67 -7.50 16.98
C MET A 237 -10.88 -8.23 16.37
N THR A 238 -12.05 -8.09 16.98
CA THR A 238 -13.29 -8.68 16.45
C THR A 238 -13.70 -7.97 15.18
N THR A 239 -13.72 -6.63 15.21
CA THR A 239 -14.04 -5.77 14.06
C THR A 239 -13.09 -6.02 12.90
N GLU A 240 -11.78 -6.08 13.16
CA GLU A 240 -10.79 -6.35 12.13
C GLU A 240 -10.96 -7.73 11.48
N ARG A 241 -11.23 -8.74 12.28
CA ARG A 241 -11.51 -10.09 11.77
C ARG A 241 -12.74 -10.10 10.85
N ASP A 242 -13.80 -9.38 11.22
CA ASP A 242 -15.01 -9.27 10.42
C ASP A 242 -14.73 -8.56 9.09
N ILE A 243 -13.93 -7.49 9.10
CA ILE A 243 -13.49 -6.79 7.89
C ILE A 243 -12.66 -7.72 7.00
N ARG A 244 -11.68 -8.45 7.54
CA ARG A 244 -10.89 -9.42 6.77
C ARG A 244 -11.76 -10.50 6.13
N ASN A 245 -12.73 -11.02 6.87
CA ASN A 245 -13.68 -12.02 6.33
C ASN A 245 -14.52 -11.44 5.19
N GLN A 246 -14.97 -10.18 5.29
CA GLN A 246 -15.70 -9.50 4.22
C GLN A 246 -14.84 -9.30 2.98
N ILE A 247 -13.57 -8.89 3.14
CA ILE A 247 -12.61 -8.73 2.03
C ILE A 247 -12.38 -10.09 1.35
N ALA A 248 -12.04 -11.13 2.11
CA ALA A 248 -11.81 -12.47 1.57
C ALA A 248 -13.03 -13.01 0.80
N TYR A 249 -14.24 -12.80 1.34
CA TYR A 249 -15.49 -13.16 0.64
C TYR A 249 -15.67 -12.35 -0.67
N ALA A 250 -15.36 -11.06 -0.67
CA ALA A 250 -15.48 -10.23 -1.86
C ALA A 250 -14.46 -10.63 -2.95
N GLU A 251 -13.25 -11.01 -2.56
CA GLU A 251 -12.21 -11.53 -3.45
C GLU A 251 -12.61 -12.87 -4.07
N GLU A 252 -13.10 -13.81 -3.26
CA GLU A 252 -13.61 -15.11 -3.72
C GLU A 252 -14.73 -14.92 -4.75
N LYS A 253 -15.70 -14.07 -4.45
CA LYS A 253 -16.80 -13.73 -5.36
C LYS A 253 -16.34 -13.01 -6.62
N GLY A 254 -15.31 -12.17 -6.50
CA GLY A 254 -14.69 -11.51 -7.64
C GLY A 254 -14.01 -12.51 -8.58
N MET A 255 -13.27 -13.47 -8.02
CA MET A 255 -12.60 -14.53 -8.76
C MET A 255 -13.60 -15.47 -9.45
N GLU A 256 -14.66 -15.91 -8.74
CA GLU A 256 -15.74 -16.74 -9.30
C GLU A 256 -16.37 -16.06 -10.52
N LYS A 257 -16.80 -14.79 -10.39
CA LYS A 257 -17.37 -14.02 -11.50
C LYS A 257 -16.37 -13.76 -12.64
N GLY A 258 -15.09 -13.58 -12.31
CA GLY A 258 -14.04 -13.43 -13.31
C GLY A 258 -13.83 -14.70 -14.12
N MET A 259 -13.83 -15.86 -13.46
CA MET A 259 -13.70 -17.17 -14.07
C MET A 259 -14.91 -17.50 -14.97
N GLU A 260 -16.13 -17.25 -14.49
CA GLU A 260 -17.37 -17.44 -15.25
C GLU A 260 -17.38 -16.62 -16.55
N LYS A 261 -17.10 -15.30 -16.44
CA LYS A 261 -17.00 -14.41 -17.62
C LYS A 261 -15.85 -14.78 -18.55
N GLY A 262 -14.75 -15.25 -18.01
CA GLY A 262 -13.60 -15.73 -18.80
C GLY A 262 -13.95 -16.97 -19.60
N MET A 263 -14.65 -17.92 -18.98
CA MET A 263 -15.12 -19.15 -19.60
C MET A 263 -16.16 -18.89 -20.69
N GLU A 264 -17.15 -18.03 -20.41
CA GLU A 264 -18.18 -17.61 -21.38
C GLU A 264 -17.55 -16.98 -22.63
N LYS A 265 -16.68 -15.98 -22.45
CA LYS A 265 -15.96 -15.33 -23.57
C LYS A 265 -15.01 -16.28 -24.31
N GLY A 266 -14.39 -17.20 -23.60
CA GLY A 266 -13.53 -18.23 -24.20
C GLY A 266 -14.33 -19.19 -25.09
N MET A 267 -15.49 -19.61 -24.59
CA MET A 267 -16.41 -20.51 -25.34
C MET A 267 -16.98 -19.83 -26.57
N GLU A 268 -17.44 -18.56 -26.46
CA GLU A 268 -17.94 -17.76 -27.58
C GLU A 268 -16.90 -17.59 -28.69
N LYS A 269 -15.67 -17.15 -28.32
CA LYS A 269 -14.56 -17.01 -29.26
C LYS A 269 -14.11 -18.34 -29.86
N GLY A 270 -14.14 -19.41 -29.08
CA GLY A 270 -13.82 -20.77 -29.56
C GLY A 270 -14.82 -21.24 -30.60
N MET A 271 -16.11 -21.02 -30.33
CA MET A 271 -17.21 -21.37 -31.26
C MET A 271 -17.15 -20.55 -32.56
N GLU A 272 -16.93 -19.24 -32.47
CA GLU A 272 -16.76 -18.37 -33.64
C GLU A 272 -15.61 -18.80 -34.54
N LYS A 273 -14.41 -19.01 -33.95
CA LYS A 273 -13.25 -19.49 -34.70
C LYS A 273 -13.43 -20.90 -35.27
N GLY A 274 -14.11 -21.78 -34.53
CA GLY A 274 -14.43 -23.13 -35.02
C GLY A 274 -15.34 -23.10 -36.25
N LEU A 275 -16.36 -22.22 -36.19
CA LEU A 275 -17.32 -22.04 -37.30
C LEU A 275 -16.64 -21.44 -38.54
N GLU A 276 -15.80 -20.42 -38.35
CA GLU A 276 -15.02 -19.80 -39.43
C GLU A 276 -14.07 -20.81 -40.09
N LYS A 277 -13.30 -21.55 -39.30
CA LYS A 277 -12.38 -22.58 -39.78
C LYS A 277 -13.14 -23.70 -40.52
N GLY A 278 -14.26 -24.16 -39.97
CA GLY A 278 -15.11 -25.15 -40.66
C GLY A 278 -15.66 -24.67 -42.00
N ARG A 279 -16.04 -23.39 -42.09
CA ARG A 279 -16.47 -22.79 -43.37
C ARG A 279 -15.34 -22.70 -44.39
N GLU A 280 -14.12 -22.34 -43.97
CA GLU A 280 -12.95 -22.28 -44.85
C GLU A 280 -12.54 -23.68 -45.36
N GLU A 281 -12.52 -24.66 -44.47
CA GLU A 281 -12.23 -26.06 -44.84
C GLU A 281 -13.27 -26.62 -45.78
N ALA A 282 -14.56 -26.35 -45.58
CA ALA A 282 -15.62 -26.74 -46.47
C ALA A 282 -15.51 -26.08 -47.87
N LYS A 283 -15.19 -24.75 -47.89
CA LYS A 283 -14.96 -24.06 -49.19
C LYS A 283 -13.75 -24.64 -49.93
N ALA A 284 -12.66 -24.93 -49.22
CA ALA A 284 -11.46 -25.53 -49.81
C ALA A 284 -11.71 -26.96 -50.36
N ALA A 285 -12.50 -27.77 -49.64
CA ALA A 285 -12.91 -29.10 -50.08
C ALA A 285 -13.79 -29.04 -51.33
N ASN A 286 -14.79 -28.15 -51.33
CA ASN A 286 -15.70 -27.92 -52.44
C ASN A 286 -14.94 -27.45 -53.70
N ARG A 287 -13.94 -26.58 -53.55
CA ARG A 287 -13.11 -26.12 -54.66
C ARG A 287 -12.28 -27.29 -55.27
N LYS A 288 -11.70 -28.13 -54.40
CA LYS A 288 -11.00 -29.34 -54.89
C LYS A 288 -11.91 -30.27 -55.68
N ILE A 289 -13.13 -30.53 -55.22
CA ILE A 289 -14.11 -31.36 -55.92
C ILE A 289 -14.47 -30.72 -57.26
N PHE A 290 -14.70 -29.39 -57.31
CA PHE A 290 -14.97 -28.67 -58.54
C PHE A 290 -13.82 -28.85 -59.57
N ASP A 291 -12.58 -28.60 -59.16
CA ASP A 291 -11.41 -28.68 -60.01
C ASP A 291 -11.18 -30.14 -60.50
N GLU A 292 -11.44 -31.14 -59.67
CA GLU A 292 -11.34 -32.55 -60.06
C GLU A 292 -12.41 -32.95 -61.10
N LEU A 293 -13.66 -32.54 -60.89
CA LEU A 293 -14.74 -32.83 -61.85
C LEU A 293 -14.50 -32.11 -63.19
N ARG A 294 -13.98 -30.89 -63.15
CA ARG A 294 -13.58 -30.13 -64.35
C ARG A 294 -12.48 -30.85 -65.13
N SER A 295 -11.48 -31.40 -64.41
CA SER A 295 -10.39 -32.14 -65.04
C SER A 295 -10.83 -33.46 -65.69
N LYS A 296 -11.94 -34.04 -65.23
CA LYS A 296 -12.57 -35.26 -65.80
C LYS A 296 -13.51 -34.96 -66.98
N GLY A 297 -13.57 -33.71 -67.42
CA GLY A 297 -14.34 -33.32 -68.61
C GLY A 297 -15.85 -33.09 -68.37
N VAL A 298 -16.27 -32.88 -67.13
CA VAL A 298 -17.66 -32.50 -66.84
C VAL A 298 -17.90 -31.10 -67.38
N ASP A 299 -19.04 -30.89 -68.03
CA ASP A 299 -19.43 -29.60 -68.61
C ASP A 299 -19.43 -28.47 -67.55
N GLU A 300 -18.79 -27.36 -67.88
CA GLU A 300 -18.55 -26.24 -66.92
C GLU A 300 -19.88 -25.52 -66.59
N ALA A 301 -20.86 -25.48 -67.50
CA ALA A 301 -22.14 -24.86 -67.20
C ALA A 301 -22.96 -25.71 -66.21
N LEU A 302 -22.87 -27.05 -66.33
CA LEU A 302 -23.50 -28.00 -65.40
C LEU A 302 -22.84 -27.93 -64.02
N LEU A 303 -21.49 -27.87 -63.95
CA LEU A 303 -20.77 -27.72 -62.70
C LEU A 303 -21.15 -26.45 -61.95
N ASN A 304 -21.20 -25.32 -62.67
CA ASN A 304 -21.57 -24.03 -62.07
C ASN A 304 -23.04 -24.02 -61.60
N GLU A 305 -23.96 -24.65 -62.30
CA GLU A 305 -25.37 -24.77 -61.93
C GLU A 305 -25.49 -25.58 -60.60
N VAL A 306 -24.84 -26.75 -60.51
CA VAL A 306 -24.90 -27.63 -59.33
C VAL A 306 -24.25 -26.98 -58.12
N PHE A 307 -23.05 -26.42 -58.30
CA PHE A 307 -22.35 -25.77 -57.20
C PHE A 307 -23.10 -24.53 -56.68
N ARG A 308 -23.68 -23.72 -57.54
CA ARG A 308 -24.48 -22.56 -57.15
C ARG A 308 -25.79 -22.94 -56.43
N LYS A 309 -26.36 -24.12 -56.72
CA LYS A 309 -27.62 -24.59 -56.15
C LYS A 309 -27.48 -25.29 -54.81
N TYR A 310 -26.37 -26.01 -54.60
CA TYR A 310 -26.21 -26.92 -53.46
C TYR A 310 -25.04 -26.58 -52.54
N ILE A 311 -24.16 -25.66 -52.92
CA ILE A 311 -22.99 -25.28 -52.15
C ILE A 311 -23.02 -23.75 -51.98
N PRO A 312 -23.45 -23.28 -50.78
CA PRO A 312 -23.53 -21.86 -50.48
C PRO A 312 -22.15 -21.17 -50.29
#